data_58b6316e8c26f5e370b4b540ba06d03b
#
_entry.id   58b6316e8c26f5e370b4b540ba06d03b
#
_cell.length_a   1.000
_cell.length_b   1.000
_cell.length_c   1.000
_cell.angle_alpha   90.00
_cell.angle_beta   90.00
_cell.angle_gamma   90.00
#
_symmetry.space_group_name_H-M   'P 1'
#
loop_
_entity.id
_entity.type
_entity.pdbx_description
1 polymer ?
#
loop_
_entity_poly.entity_id
_entity_poly.type
_entity_poly.pdbx_seq_one_letter_code
_entity_poly.pdbx_strand_id
1 'polypeptide(L)'
;MKIGLIVVLARVIFIFFSTRNSESKEEFEEKKKVSKEKLEELKKESYKDELFSVVDASKGDINNIKLLRDRYPELLLSDTKELWESIKDEVRSNYNSEVKKGIAEDFSDLREVINPEAGDIANIKTIREHYGVDLKTAKELWDSIRDDYKL
;
A
#
# COMPACT_ATOMS: atom_id res chain seq x y z
N MET A 1 29.85 -28.46 -51.17
CA MET A 1 29.49 -27.06 -50.88
C MET A 1 28.30 -26.80 -49.91
N LYS A 2 27.54 -27.79 -49.43
CA LYS A 2 26.37 -27.61 -48.52
C LYS A 2 26.75 -27.45 -47.03
N ILE A 3 27.87 -28.03 -46.59
CA ILE A 3 28.28 -28.02 -45.16
C ILE A 3 28.77 -26.61 -44.72
N GLY A 4 29.49 -25.91 -45.60
CA GLY A 4 29.99 -24.57 -45.28
C GLY A 4 28.88 -23.53 -45.04
N LEU A 5 27.76 -23.62 -45.76
CA LEU A 5 26.63 -22.72 -45.63
C LEU A 5 25.89 -22.89 -44.28
N ILE A 6 25.77 -24.13 -43.80
CA ILE A 6 25.14 -24.48 -42.55
C ILE A 6 25.94 -23.91 -41.35
N VAL A 7 27.28 -24.01 -41.41
CA VAL A 7 28.17 -23.50 -40.36
C VAL A 7 28.12 -21.97 -40.31
N VAL A 8 28.03 -21.27 -41.43
CA VAL A 8 27.92 -19.82 -41.49
C VAL A 8 26.56 -19.37 -40.94
N LEU A 9 25.47 -20.04 -41.34
CA LEU A 9 24.13 -19.75 -40.79
C LEU A 9 24.03 -19.97 -39.27
N ALA A 10 24.61 -21.07 -38.77
CA ALA A 10 24.63 -21.33 -37.32
C ALA A 10 25.42 -20.26 -36.53
N ARG A 11 26.54 -19.77 -37.08
CA ARG A 11 27.30 -18.66 -36.48
C ARG A 11 26.54 -17.35 -36.50
N VAL A 12 25.85 -17.00 -37.57
CA VAL A 12 25.04 -15.78 -37.66
C VAL A 12 23.88 -15.84 -36.69
N ILE A 13 23.19 -16.96 -36.55
CA ILE A 13 22.11 -17.16 -35.58
C ILE A 13 22.65 -17.05 -34.15
N PHE A 14 23.81 -17.67 -33.88
CA PHE A 14 24.41 -17.60 -32.53
C PHE A 14 24.82 -16.17 -32.15
N ILE A 15 25.42 -15.41 -33.08
CA ILE A 15 25.78 -14.00 -32.86
C ILE A 15 24.50 -13.16 -32.60
N PHE A 16 23.46 -13.38 -33.44
CA PHE A 16 22.20 -12.64 -33.31
C PHE A 16 21.49 -12.90 -31.95
N PHE A 17 21.48 -14.16 -31.49
CA PHE A 17 20.93 -14.50 -30.16
C PHE A 17 21.80 -13.98 -29.00
N SER A 18 23.12 -14.00 -29.18
CA SER A 18 24.07 -13.53 -28.18
C SER A 18 23.98 -11.99 -27.97
N THR A 19 23.90 -11.22 -29.07
CA THR A 19 23.76 -9.77 -29.01
C THR A 19 22.40 -9.34 -28.42
N ARG A 20 21.32 -10.03 -28.85
CA ARG A 20 19.97 -9.73 -28.30
C ARG A 20 19.84 -10.02 -26.81
N ASN A 21 20.56 -11.04 -26.30
CA ASN A 21 20.55 -11.38 -24.88
C ASN A 21 21.43 -10.44 -24.04
N SER A 22 22.48 -9.86 -24.63
CA SER A 22 23.32 -8.86 -23.93
C SER A 22 22.64 -7.49 -23.85
N GLU A 23 21.99 -7.04 -24.92
CA GLU A 23 21.21 -5.78 -24.92
C GLU A 23 20.07 -5.83 -23.89
N SER A 24 19.33 -6.94 -23.81
CA SER A 24 18.25 -7.09 -22.83
C SER A 24 18.75 -7.12 -21.37
N LYS A 25 19.97 -7.60 -21.13
CA LYS A 25 20.57 -7.65 -19.80
C LYS A 25 21.09 -6.28 -19.36
N GLU A 26 21.73 -5.54 -20.24
CA GLU A 26 22.19 -4.17 -19.98
C GLU A 26 21.01 -3.23 -19.72
N GLU A 27 19.96 -3.30 -20.54
CA GLU A 27 18.73 -2.53 -20.35
C GLU A 27 18.04 -2.84 -19.01
N PHE A 28 18.04 -4.09 -18.58
CA PHE A 28 17.48 -4.49 -17.30
C PHE A 28 18.30 -3.94 -16.11
N GLU A 29 19.64 -4.02 -16.18
CA GLU A 29 20.52 -3.47 -15.12
C GLU A 29 20.41 -1.93 -15.05
N GLU A 30 20.25 -1.25 -16.18
CA GLU A 30 19.99 0.19 -16.21
C GLU A 30 18.65 0.54 -15.55
N LYS A 31 17.56 -0.16 -15.90
CA LYS A 31 16.25 0.02 -15.24
C LYS A 31 16.32 -0.21 -13.73
N LYS A 32 17.06 -1.21 -13.32
CA LYS A 32 17.26 -1.51 -11.90
C LYS A 32 18.02 -0.41 -11.17
N LYS A 33 19.01 0.20 -11.82
CA LYS A 33 19.76 1.35 -11.27
C LYS A 33 18.84 2.56 -11.12
N VAL A 34 18.09 2.91 -12.17
CA VAL A 34 17.13 4.04 -12.16
C VAL A 34 16.08 3.83 -11.07
N SER A 35 15.53 2.61 -10.97
CA SER A 35 14.54 2.28 -9.94
C SER A 35 15.09 2.46 -8.52
N LYS A 36 16.32 2.03 -8.27
CA LYS A 36 16.95 2.21 -6.95
C LYS A 36 17.24 3.67 -6.63
N GLU A 37 17.75 4.43 -7.57
CA GLU A 37 17.98 5.87 -7.39
C GLU A 37 16.68 6.58 -7.04
N LYS A 38 15.59 6.26 -7.75
CA LYS A 38 14.26 6.82 -7.48
C LYS A 38 13.71 6.38 -6.11
N LEU A 39 13.89 5.12 -5.72
CA LEU A 39 13.51 4.64 -4.40
C LEU A 39 14.19 5.44 -3.28
N GLU A 40 15.51 5.63 -3.37
CA GLU A 40 16.26 6.40 -2.37
C GLU A 40 15.89 7.90 -2.36
N GLU A 41 15.49 8.45 -3.50
CA GLU A 41 14.93 9.79 -3.58
C GLU A 41 13.59 9.88 -2.84
N LEU A 42 12.66 8.95 -3.11
CA LEU A 42 11.31 8.95 -2.53
C LEU A 42 11.28 8.63 -1.03
N LYS A 43 12.31 7.99 -0.50
CA LYS A 43 12.45 7.76 0.95
C LYS A 43 12.85 9.01 1.75
N LYS A 44 13.19 10.10 1.09
CA LYS A 44 13.52 11.35 1.79
C LYS A 44 12.27 11.96 2.40
N GLU A 45 12.40 12.60 3.56
CA GLU A 45 11.31 13.25 4.28
C GLU A 45 10.55 14.28 3.40
N SER A 46 11.24 14.93 2.46
CA SER A 46 10.63 15.91 1.54
C SER A 46 9.55 15.34 0.60
N TYR A 47 9.50 14.02 0.40
CA TYR A 47 8.51 13.35 -0.44
C TYR A 47 7.35 12.71 0.35
N LYS A 48 7.39 12.77 1.65
CA LYS A 48 6.46 12.07 2.53
C LYS A 48 5.00 12.49 2.31
N ASP A 49 4.76 13.79 2.25
CA ASP A 49 3.41 14.32 2.02
C ASP A 49 2.88 13.92 0.63
N GLU A 50 3.75 13.92 -0.39
CA GLU A 50 3.38 13.45 -1.72
C GLU A 50 3.02 11.97 -1.70
N LEU A 51 3.84 11.12 -1.07
CA LEU A 51 3.58 9.68 -0.94
C LEU A 51 2.27 9.42 -0.21
N PHE A 52 1.99 10.14 0.87
CA PHE A 52 0.75 10.00 1.63
C PHE A 52 -0.48 10.41 0.83
N SER A 53 -0.34 11.38 -0.10
CA SER A 53 -1.43 11.77 -0.99
C SER A 53 -1.74 10.73 -2.08
N VAL A 54 -0.79 9.85 -2.40
CA VAL A 54 -0.94 8.80 -3.44
C VAL A 54 -1.60 7.55 -2.90
N VAL A 55 -1.34 7.21 -1.64
CA VAL A 55 -1.81 5.97 -1.01
C VAL A 55 -3.13 6.17 -0.28
N ASP A 56 -3.84 5.07 -0.05
CA ASP A 56 -5.12 5.06 0.65
C ASP A 56 -5.06 4.08 1.82
N ALA A 57 -4.98 4.60 3.04
CA ALA A 57 -4.84 3.81 4.25
C ALA A 57 -6.01 2.85 4.51
N SER A 58 -7.21 3.13 3.95
CA SER A 58 -8.39 2.25 4.04
C SER A 58 -8.26 1.00 3.17
N LYS A 59 -7.33 1.02 2.19
CA LYS A 59 -7.10 -0.08 1.26
C LYS A 59 -5.97 -0.99 1.72
N GLY A 60 -6.01 -2.24 1.24
CA GLY A 60 -4.95 -3.22 1.53
C GLY A 60 -3.65 -2.93 0.78
N ASP A 61 -2.57 -3.62 1.21
CA ASP A 61 -1.20 -3.44 0.71
C ASP A 61 -1.08 -3.54 -0.81
N ILE A 62 -1.75 -4.53 -1.42
CA ILE A 62 -1.70 -4.75 -2.87
C ILE A 62 -2.22 -3.54 -3.65
N ASN A 63 -3.30 -2.92 -3.17
CA ASN A 63 -3.86 -1.74 -3.79
C ASN A 63 -2.91 -0.54 -3.67
N ASN A 64 -2.30 -0.34 -2.51
CA ASN A 64 -1.35 0.75 -2.28
C ASN A 64 -0.06 0.58 -3.10
N ILE A 65 0.47 -0.63 -3.21
CA ILE A 65 1.59 -0.93 -4.11
C ILE A 65 1.22 -0.63 -5.57
N LYS A 66 -0.02 -0.92 -5.99
CA LYS A 66 -0.48 -0.58 -7.34
C LYS A 66 -0.56 0.94 -7.53
N LEU A 67 -1.13 1.69 -6.60
CA LEU A 67 -1.20 3.15 -6.66
C LEU A 67 0.20 3.78 -6.79
N LEU A 68 1.16 3.31 -5.98
CA LEU A 68 2.55 3.75 -6.05
C LEU A 68 3.20 3.42 -7.41
N ARG A 69 2.95 2.25 -8.00
CA ARG A 69 3.47 1.90 -9.32
C ARG A 69 2.84 2.73 -10.44
N ASP A 70 1.56 3.01 -10.34
CA ASP A 70 0.86 3.83 -11.32
C ASP A 70 1.38 5.29 -11.29
N ARG A 71 1.78 5.77 -10.10
CA ARG A 71 2.36 7.12 -9.90
C ARG A 71 3.83 7.19 -10.27
N TYR A 72 4.60 6.14 -9.98
CA TYR A 72 6.05 6.04 -10.19
C TYR A 72 6.40 4.83 -11.05
N PRO A 73 6.13 4.89 -12.38
CA PRO A 73 6.30 3.75 -13.28
C PRO A 73 7.75 3.30 -13.47
N GLU A 74 8.71 4.16 -13.11
CA GLU A 74 10.14 3.85 -13.11
C GLU A 74 10.56 2.86 -12.00
N LEU A 75 9.74 2.70 -10.95
CA LEU A 75 10.02 1.74 -9.89
C LEU A 75 9.75 0.30 -10.33
N LEU A 76 10.69 -0.58 -10.06
CA LEU A 76 10.46 -2.02 -10.15
C LEU A 76 9.50 -2.46 -9.03
N LEU A 77 8.80 -3.58 -9.24
CA LEU A 77 7.85 -4.11 -8.26
C LEU A 77 8.49 -4.35 -6.88
N SER A 78 9.74 -4.82 -6.85
CA SER A 78 10.52 -5.02 -5.62
C SER A 78 10.70 -3.72 -4.84
N ASP A 79 11.07 -2.66 -5.56
CA ASP A 79 11.39 -1.36 -4.98
C ASP A 79 10.12 -0.62 -4.56
N THR A 80 9.02 -0.79 -5.33
CA THR A 80 7.69 -0.28 -4.91
C THR A 80 7.20 -0.95 -3.62
N LYS A 81 7.41 -2.26 -3.48
CA LYS A 81 7.07 -2.96 -2.23
C LYS A 81 7.90 -2.44 -1.06
N GLU A 82 9.20 -2.26 -1.26
CA GLU A 82 10.12 -1.70 -0.26
C GLU A 82 9.68 -0.29 0.16
N LEU A 83 9.31 0.56 -0.80
CA LEU A 83 8.77 1.89 -0.53
C LEU A 83 7.50 1.82 0.33
N TRP A 84 6.53 0.97 -0.05
CA TRP A 84 5.31 0.78 0.73
C TRP A 84 5.60 0.31 2.15
N GLU A 85 6.44 -0.70 2.33
CA GLU A 85 6.84 -1.21 3.64
C GLU A 85 7.48 -0.11 4.51
N SER A 86 8.18 0.85 3.93
CA SER A 86 8.83 1.93 4.68
C SER A 86 7.86 3.00 5.21
N ILE A 87 6.67 3.14 4.61
CA ILE A 87 5.71 4.21 4.97
C ILE A 87 4.39 3.69 5.55
N LYS A 88 4.04 2.41 5.35
CA LYS A 88 2.71 1.87 5.66
C LYS A 88 2.25 2.06 7.11
N ASP A 89 3.16 1.90 8.06
CA ASP A 89 2.81 1.98 9.48
C ASP A 89 2.46 3.42 9.87
N GLU A 90 3.16 4.39 9.32
CA GLU A 90 2.87 5.79 9.54
C GLU A 90 1.58 6.23 8.84
N VAL A 91 1.39 5.82 7.57
CA VAL A 91 0.13 6.05 6.83
C VAL A 91 -1.07 5.52 7.61
N ARG A 92 -0.98 4.30 8.14
CA ARG A 92 -2.05 3.70 8.94
C ARG A 92 -2.25 4.39 10.30
N SER A 93 -1.17 4.82 10.94
CA SER A 93 -1.24 5.55 12.21
C SER A 93 -1.93 6.90 12.03
N ASN A 94 -1.57 7.65 10.99
CA ASN A 94 -2.20 8.94 10.68
C ASN A 94 -3.68 8.77 10.36
N TYR A 95 -4.03 7.80 9.51
CA TYR A 95 -5.42 7.48 9.19
C TYR A 95 -6.23 7.13 10.43
N ASN A 96 -5.71 6.26 11.29
CA ASN A 96 -6.40 5.89 12.53
C ASN A 96 -6.58 7.06 13.48
N SER A 97 -5.62 7.98 13.53
CA SER A 97 -5.73 9.20 14.37
C SER A 97 -6.79 10.17 13.83
N GLU A 98 -6.86 10.34 12.51
CA GLU A 98 -7.88 11.17 11.87
C GLU A 98 -9.28 10.57 12.00
N VAL A 99 -9.41 9.25 11.80
CA VAL A 99 -10.68 8.54 12.02
C VAL A 99 -11.14 8.67 13.46
N LYS A 100 -10.24 8.49 14.45
CA LYS A 100 -10.58 8.68 15.87
C LYS A 100 -11.00 10.11 16.19
N LYS A 101 -10.37 11.11 15.59
CA LYS A 101 -10.72 12.51 15.76
C LYS A 101 -12.10 12.81 15.14
N GLY A 102 -12.37 12.38 13.92
CA GLY A 102 -13.67 12.51 13.27
C GLY A 102 -14.77 11.79 14.04
N ILE A 103 -14.49 10.58 14.55
CA ILE A 103 -15.40 9.84 15.42
C ILE A 103 -15.73 10.65 16.69
N ALA A 104 -14.72 11.27 17.32
CA ALA A 104 -14.93 12.06 18.53
C ALA A 104 -15.78 13.32 18.29
N GLU A 105 -15.72 13.90 17.10
CA GLU A 105 -16.52 15.06 16.71
C GLU A 105 -17.97 14.68 16.32
N ASP A 106 -18.13 13.66 15.47
CA ASP A 106 -19.45 13.25 14.94
C ASP A 106 -20.27 12.40 15.92
N PHE A 107 -19.66 11.76 16.89
CA PHE A 107 -20.28 10.83 17.83
C PHE A 107 -20.02 11.25 19.29
N SER A 108 -20.10 12.56 19.55
CA SER A 108 -19.85 13.14 20.88
C SER A 108 -20.81 12.63 21.96
N ASP A 109 -22.02 12.20 21.56
CA ASP A 109 -23.07 11.63 22.42
C ASP A 109 -22.97 10.10 22.55
N LEU A 110 -21.98 9.47 21.93
CA LEU A 110 -21.83 8.00 21.91
C LEU A 110 -21.89 7.39 23.30
N ARG A 111 -21.31 8.05 24.29
CA ARG A 111 -21.31 7.60 25.70
C ARG A 111 -22.70 7.60 26.34
N GLU A 112 -23.62 8.43 25.84
CA GLU A 112 -24.98 8.50 26.31
C GLU A 112 -25.88 7.45 25.66
N VAL A 113 -25.52 7.00 24.46
CA VAL A 113 -26.27 6.02 23.65
C VAL A 113 -26.04 4.60 24.09
N ILE A 114 -24.85 4.28 24.60
CA ILE A 114 -24.45 2.92 24.96
C ILE A 114 -24.78 2.56 26.41
N ASN A 115 -24.91 1.27 26.67
CA ASN A 115 -24.97 0.70 28.02
C ASN A 115 -23.77 -0.24 28.26
N PRO A 116 -22.74 0.19 29.02
CA PRO A 116 -21.54 -0.62 29.24
C PRO A 116 -21.82 -2.03 29.78
N GLU A 117 -22.89 -2.19 30.58
CA GLU A 117 -23.27 -3.48 31.19
C GLU A 117 -23.93 -4.45 30.20
N ALA A 118 -24.40 -3.94 29.04
CA ALA A 118 -25.08 -4.76 28.05
C ALA A 118 -24.14 -5.67 27.22
N GLY A 119 -22.83 -5.43 27.31
CA GLY A 119 -21.81 -6.20 26.60
C GLY A 119 -21.60 -5.76 25.13
N ASP A 120 -20.52 -6.25 24.54
CA ASP A 120 -20.02 -5.79 23.23
C ASP A 120 -21.05 -5.88 22.10
N ILE A 121 -21.71 -7.05 21.97
CA ILE A 121 -22.66 -7.29 20.86
C ILE A 121 -23.86 -6.35 20.94
N ALA A 122 -24.39 -6.12 22.15
CA ALA A 122 -25.53 -5.25 22.34
C ALA A 122 -25.16 -3.78 22.04
N ASN A 123 -24.00 -3.32 22.50
CA ASN A 123 -23.52 -1.97 22.24
C ASN A 123 -23.23 -1.72 20.76
N ILE A 124 -22.57 -2.65 20.06
CA ILE A 124 -22.36 -2.57 18.62
C ILE A 124 -23.70 -2.50 17.86
N LYS A 125 -24.70 -3.26 18.28
CA LYS A 125 -26.04 -3.21 17.68
C LYS A 125 -26.71 -1.84 17.93
N THR A 126 -26.65 -1.35 19.15
CA THR A 126 -27.20 -0.03 19.52
C THR A 126 -26.55 1.09 18.68
N ILE A 127 -25.23 1.09 18.54
CA ILE A 127 -24.50 2.06 17.73
C ILE A 127 -24.97 2.00 16.26
N ARG A 128 -25.08 0.79 15.70
CA ARG A 128 -25.58 0.64 14.32
C ARG A 128 -26.97 1.23 14.10
N GLU A 129 -27.86 0.94 15.03
CA GLU A 129 -29.27 1.37 14.93
C GLU A 129 -29.41 2.86 15.16
N HIS A 130 -28.64 3.44 16.09
CA HIS A 130 -28.71 4.87 16.41
C HIS A 130 -28.09 5.75 15.32
N TYR A 131 -26.90 5.40 14.83
CA TYR A 131 -26.18 6.23 13.86
C TYR A 131 -26.36 5.77 12.40
N GLY A 132 -27.03 4.67 12.15
CA GLY A 132 -27.23 4.14 10.79
C GLY A 132 -25.94 3.69 10.08
N VAL A 133 -24.90 3.39 10.84
CA VAL A 133 -23.61 2.97 10.32
C VAL A 133 -23.52 1.46 10.06
N ASP A 134 -22.53 1.02 9.28
CA ASP A 134 -22.30 -0.40 9.04
C ASP A 134 -21.69 -1.11 10.28
N LEU A 135 -21.63 -2.45 10.23
CA LEU A 135 -21.15 -3.26 11.35
C LEU A 135 -19.68 -3.00 11.68
N LYS A 136 -18.85 -2.73 10.67
CA LYS A 136 -17.42 -2.46 10.86
C LYS A 136 -17.23 -1.15 11.61
N THR A 137 -17.88 -0.10 11.14
CA THR A 137 -17.84 1.22 11.76
C THR A 137 -18.39 1.19 13.18
N ALA A 138 -19.52 0.52 13.41
CA ALA A 138 -20.09 0.39 14.75
C ALA A 138 -19.15 -0.35 15.71
N LYS A 139 -18.45 -1.38 15.22
CA LYS A 139 -17.45 -2.10 16.02
C LYS A 139 -16.25 -1.21 16.34
N GLU A 140 -15.74 -0.46 15.38
CA GLU A 140 -14.62 0.48 15.59
C GLU A 140 -14.98 1.57 16.60
N LEU A 141 -16.21 2.10 16.53
CA LEU A 141 -16.75 3.05 17.51
C LEU A 141 -16.78 2.45 18.91
N TRP A 142 -17.33 1.24 19.05
CA TRP A 142 -17.37 0.55 20.34
C TRP A 142 -15.96 0.27 20.89
N ASP A 143 -15.08 -0.27 20.06
CA ASP A 143 -13.69 -0.57 20.44
C ASP A 143 -12.92 0.68 20.88
N SER A 144 -13.27 1.87 20.36
CA SER A 144 -12.62 3.14 20.74
C SER A 144 -12.92 3.62 22.15
N ILE A 145 -14.07 3.21 22.72
CA ILE A 145 -14.55 3.70 24.01
C ILE A 145 -14.69 2.60 25.08
N ARG A 146 -14.77 1.33 24.68
CA ARG A 146 -15.05 0.23 25.65
C ARG A 146 -14.00 0.12 26.75
N ASP A 147 -12.74 0.46 26.45
CA ASP A 147 -11.65 0.34 27.42
C ASP A 147 -11.77 1.41 28.54
N ASP A 148 -12.50 2.48 28.30
CA ASP A 148 -12.85 3.49 29.31
C ASP A 148 -13.84 2.96 30.36
N TYR A 149 -14.52 1.84 30.06
CA TYR A 149 -15.51 1.21 30.94
C TYR A 149 -15.05 -0.09 31.57
N LYS A 150 -13.82 -0.54 31.30
CA LYS A 150 -13.21 -1.68 32.01
C LYS A 150 -12.76 -1.18 33.39
N LEU A 151 -13.56 -1.50 34.40
CA LEU A 151 -13.22 -1.35 35.82
C LEU A 151 -12.33 -2.51 36.28
#